data_c0974ba23ce796caa0d7aa4ef922830a
#
_entry.id   c0974ba23ce796caa0d7aa4ef922830a
#
_cell.length_a   1.000
_cell.length_b   1.000
_cell.length_c   1.000
_cell.angle_alpha   90.00
_cell.angle_beta   90.00
_cell.angle_gamma   90.00
#
_symmetry.space_group_name_H-M   'P 1'
#
loop_
_entity.id
_entity.type
_entity.pdbx_description
1 polymer ?
#
loop_
_entity_poly.entity_id
_entity_poly.type
_entity_poly.pdbx_seq_one_letter_code
_entity_poly.pdbx_strand_id
1 'polypeptide(L)'
;MADSIFTKIINADIPAHKAYEDETALVFMDIHPIQPGQVLVIPKAQVGFIWDLIPEDYQALMSIVQKVGQRIREVFPDKARVGVMIEGLDVTDHCHVKVFPFSNEDEYRNVPDASQEPDHSALAAIAQKLAF
;
A
#
# COMPACT_ATOMS: atom_id res chain seq x y z
N MET A 1 2.97 -23.87 -0.92
CA MET A 1 2.43 -22.75 -0.12
C MET A 1 1.24 -22.15 -0.85
N ALA A 2 0.14 -21.95 -0.14
CA ALA A 2 -1.05 -21.35 -0.76
C ALA A 2 -0.79 -19.89 -1.10
N ASP A 3 -1.43 -19.42 -2.17
CA ASP A 3 -1.33 -18.03 -2.56
C ASP A 3 -1.97 -17.10 -1.53
N SER A 4 -1.26 -16.07 -1.14
CA SER A 4 -1.82 -15.00 -0.31
C SER A 4 -2.89 -14.23 -1.09
N ILE A 5 -3.71 -13.47 -0.37
CA ILE A 5 -4.66 -12.56 -1.03
C ILE A 5 -3.93 -11.57 -1.95
N PHE A 6 -2.72 -11.16 -1.58
CA PHE A 6 -1.93 -10.24 -2.41
C PHE A 6 -1.36 -10.92 -3.64
N THR A 7 -0.94 -12.19 -3.55
CA THR A 7 -0.55 -12.96 -4.73
C THR A 7 -1.72 -13.09 -5.70
N LYS A 8 -2.93 -13.28 -5.19
CA LYS A 8 -4.13 -13.32 -6.02
C LYS A 8 -4.40 -11.99 -6.72
N ILE A 9 -4.11 -10.87 -6.05
CA ILE A 9 -4.20 -9.53 -6.67
C ILE A 9 -3.14 -9.38 -7.77
N ILE A 10 -1.91 -9.82 -7.51
CA ILE A 10 -0.82 -9.80 -8.49
C ILE A 10 -1.23 -10.58 -9.75
N ASN A 11 -1.86 -11.72 -9.58
CA ASN A 11 -2.30 -12.60 -10.67
C ASN A 11 -3.63 -12.16 -11.32
N ALA A 12 -4.21 -11.06 -10.87
CA ALA A 12 -5.51 -10.55 -11.33
C ALA A 12 -6.69 -11.47 -11.04
N ASP A 13 -6.57 -12.39 -10.09
CA ASP A 13 -7.69 -13.22 -9.61
C ASP A 13 -8.63 -12.41 -8.73
N ILE A 14 -8.11 -11.39 -8.06
CA ILE A 14 -8.87 -10.43 -7.25
C ILE A 14 -8.58 -9.04 -7.80
N PRO A 15 -9.60 -8.21 -8.05
CA PRO A 15 -9.37 -6.85 -8.55
C PRO A 15 -8.77 -5.94 -7.48
N ALA A 16 -8.02 -4.93 -7.91
CA ALA A 16 -7.46 -3.89 -7.05
C ALA A 16 -7.32 -2.59 -7.85
N HIS A 17 -7.29 -1.47 -7.13
CA HIS A 17 -7.07 -0.15 -7.72
C HIS A 17 -5.58 0.12 -7.74
N LYS A 18 -4.92 -0.23 -8.84
CA LYS A 18 -3.46 -0.17 -8.97
C LYS A 18 -3.00 1.24 -9.28
N ALA A 19 -1.90 1.66 -8.66
CA ALA A 19 -1.24 2.93 -8.92
C ALA A 19 0.10 2.73 -9.64
N TYR A 20 0.77 1.59 -9.44
CA TYR A 20 2.06 1.29 -10.06
C TYR A 20 2.31 -0.21 -10.03
N GLU A 21 3.02 -0.69 -11.04
CA GLU A 21 3.42 -2.10 -11.09
C GLU A 21 4.68 -2.23 -11.94
N ASP A 22 5.64 -3.02 -11.45
CA ASP A 22 6.80 -3.46 -12.23
C ASP A 22 7.08 -4.93 -11.94
N GLU A 23 8.24 -5.43 -12.34
CA GLU A 23 8.60 -6.84 -12.16
C GLU A 23 8.77 -7.23 -10.69
N THR A 24 9.07 -6.28 -9.82
CA THR A 24 9.45 -6.54 -8.42
C THR A 24 8.37 -6.17 -7.42
N ALA A 25 7.49 -5.23 -7.75
CA ALA A 25 6.54 -4.66 -6.79
C ALA A 25 5.22 -4.26 -7.44
N LEU A 26 4.19 -4.18 -6.60
CA LEU A 26 2.88 -3.67 -6.96
C LEU A 26 2.44 -2.66 -5.91
N VAL A 27 1.84 -1.55 -6.36
CA VAL A 27 1.25 -0.52 -5.50
C VAL A 27 -0.24 -0.44 -5.82
N PHE A 28 -1.07 -0.56 -4.80
CA PHE A 28 -2.52 -0.47 -4.96
C PHE A 28 -3.16 0.16 -3.73
N MET A 29 -4.40 0.65 -3.90
CA MET A 29 -5.11 1.33 -2.83
C MET A 29 -5.53 0.35 -1.74
N ASP A 30 -5.36 0.74 -0.47
CA ASP A 30 -5.95 0.02 0.65
C ASP A 30 -7.46 0.31 0.67
N ILE A 31 -8.28 -0.73 0.69
CA ILE A 31 -9.74 -0.58 0.70
C ILE A 31 -10.29 -0.17 2.07
N HIS A 32 -9.49 -0.33 3.13
CA HIS A 32 -9.81 0.12 4.49
C HIS A 32 -8.64 0.95 5.03
N PRO A 33 -8.43 2.17 4.48
CA PRO A 33 -7.23 2.95 4.80
C PRO A 33 -7.31 3.57 6.20
N ILE A 34 -6.12 3.77 6.78
CA ILE A 34 -5.99 4.57 8.01
C ILE A 34 -6.37 6.01 7.70
N GLN A 35 -5.96 6.50 6.53
CA GLN A 35 -6.34 7.81 5.99
C GLN A 35 -6.59 7.68 4.49
N PRO A 36 -7.49 8.52 3.93
CA PRO A 36 -7.67 8.58 2.48
C PRO A 36 -6.32 8.83 1.77
N GLY A 37 -6.10 8.10 0.69
CA GLY A 37 -4.85 8.17 -0.06
C GLY A 37 -3.84 7.09 0.32
N GLN A 38 -4.17 6.24 1.29
CA GLN A 38 -3.28 5.14 1.67
C GLN A 38 -3.17 4.10 0.58
N VAL A 39 -1.92 3.72 0.32
CA VAL A 39 -1.60 2.61 -0.58
C VAL A 39 -0.90 1.50 0.18
N LEU A 40 -0.92 0.31 -0.40
CA LEU A 40 -0.09 -0.82 -0.01
C LEU A 40 0.99 -0.99 -1.07
N VAL A 41 2.24 -1.09 -0.63
CA VAL A 41 3.37 -1.42 -1.50
C VAL A 41 3.80 -2.84 -1.14
N ILE A 42 3.70 -3.75 -2.10
CA ILE A 42 3.99 -5.16 -1.87
C ILE A 42 5.07 -5.66 -2.84
N PRO A 43 5.92 -6.58 -2.38
CA PRO A 43 6.82 -7.27 -3.31
C PRO A 43 6.03 -8.31 -4.11
N LYS A 44 6.50 -8.64 -5.30
CA LYS A 44 5.92 -9.75 -6.09
C LYS A 44 6.23 -11.10 -5.44
N ALA A 45 7.32 -11.21 -4.71
CA ALA A 45 7.67 -12.41 -3.94
C ALA A 45 6.75 -12.54 -2.73
N GLN A 46 6.14 -13.70 -2.54
CA GLN A 46 5.29 -13.97 -1.37
C GLN A 46 6.17 -14.38 -0.20
N VAL A 47 6.48 -13.42 0.68
CA VAL A 47 7.28 -13.58 1.88
C VAL A 47 6.54 -12.91 3.03
N GLY A 48 6.35 -13.62 4.16
CA GLY A 48 5.53 -13.12 5.26
C GLY A 48 6.18 -11.97 6.02
N PHE A 49 7.47 -12.08 6.33
CA PHE A 49 8.21 -11.04 7.04
C PHE A 49 9.05 -10.23 6.07
N ILE A 50 8.91 -8.91 6.11
CA ILE A 50 9.71 -8.02 5.27
C ILE A 50 11.20 -8.23 5.51
N TRP A 51 11.57 -8.64 6.73
CA TRP A 51 12.96 -8.89 7.13
C TRP A 51 13.57 -10.12 6.47
N ASP A 52 12.73 -10.99 5.90
CA ASP A 52 13.17 -12.21 5.21
C ASP A 52 13.29 -12.05 3.71
N LEU A 53 12.97 -10.87 3.17
CA LEU A 53 13.22 -10.59 1.75
C LEU A 53 14.71 -10.65 1.46
N ILE A 54 15.09 -11.18 0.28
CA ILE A 54 16.47 -11.07 -0.16
C ILE A 54 16.82 -9.57 -0.33
N PRO A 55 18.09 -9.18 -0.12
CA PRO A 55 18.48 -7.77 -0.14
C PRO A 55 18.03 -7.01 -1.40
N GLU A 56 18.11 -7.62 -2.56
CA GLU A 56 17.70 -7.00 -3.82
C GLU A 56 16.22 -6.67 -3.83
N ASP A 57 15.39 -7.59 -3.34
CA ASP A 57 13.94 -7.40 -3.27
C ASP A 57 13.56 -6.34 -2.23
N TYR A 58 14.24 -6.35 -1.08
CA TYR A 58 14.03 -5.35 -0.05
C TYR A 58 14.37 -3.95 -0.57
N GLN A 59 15.51 -3.80 -1.24
CA GLN A 59 15.94 -2.51 -1.77
C GLN A 59 15.02 -2.03 -2.89
N ALA A 60 14.58 -2.92 -3.76
CA ALA A 60 13.62 -2.58 -4.81
C ALA A 60 12.28 -2.12 -4.21
N LEU A 61 11.78 -2.84 -3.19
CA LEU A 61 10.55 -2.48 -2.51
C LEU A 61 10.64 -1.10 -1.87
N MET A 62 11.71 -0.84 -1.12
CA MET A 62 11.88 0.44 -0.42
C MET A 62 12.13 1.60 -1.38
N SER A 63 12.74 1.35 -2.53
CA SER A 63 12.86 2.35 -3.59
C SER A 63 11.50 2.77 -4.12
N ILE A 64 10.58 1.83 -4.28
CA ILE A 64 9.20 2.12 -4.70
C ILE A 64 8.45 2.87 -3.58
N VAL A 65 8.64 2.47 -2.33
CA VAL A 65 8.07 3.18 -1.16
C VAL A 65 8.46 4.66 -1.19
N GLN A 66 9.72 4.97 -1.47
CA GLN A 66 10.19 6.34 -1.57
C GLN A 66 9.45 7.11 -2.67
N LYS A 67 9.34 6.52 -3.86
CA LYS A 67 8.65 7.16 -4.99
C LYS A 67 7.18 7.39 -4.69
N VAL A 68 6.53 6.41 -4.08
CA VAL A 68 5.13 6.51 -3.67
C VAL A 68 4.95 7.62 -2.65
N GLY A 69 5.82 7.69 -1.65
CA GLY A 69 5.76 8.75 -0.64
C GLY A 69 5.89 10.14 -1.25
N GLN A 70 6.79 10.30 -2.20
CA GLN A 70 6.94 11.56 -2.95
C GLN A 70 5.67 11.88 -3.73
N ARG A 71 5.08 10.89 -4.37
CA ARG A 71 3.86 11.08 -5.17
C ARG A 71 2.66 11.44 -4.30
N ILE A 72 2.49 10.78 -3.16
CA ILE A 72 1.41 11.10 -2.21
C ILE A 72 1.55 12.54 -1.73
N ARG A 73 2.78 12.98 -1.43
CA ARG A 73 3.05 14.35 -1.02
C ARG A 73 2.63 15.38 -2.08
N GLU A 74 2.84 15.07 -3.35
CA GLU A 74 2.42 15.94 -4.45
C GLU A 74 0.90 16.00 -4.59
N VAL A 75 0.22 14.85 -4.44
CA VAL A 75 -1.22 14.74 -4.65
C VAL A 75 -2.01 15.29 -3.45
N PHE A 76 -1.45 15.21 -2.25
CA PHE A 76 -2.07 15.68 -1.01
C PHE A 76 -1.23 16.79 -0.36
N PRO A 77 -1.10 17.96 -1.01
CA PRO A 77 -0.20 19.01 -0.52
C PRO A 77 -0.65 19.64 0.80
N ASP A 78 -1.92 19.49 1.17
CA ASP A 78 -2.49 20.04 2.40
C ASP A 78 -2.18 19.17 3.63
N LYS A 79 -1.68 17.95 3.44
CA LYS A 79 -1.30 17.08 4.55
C LYS A 79 0.11 17.40 5.03
N ALA A 80 0.31 17.30 6.34
CA ALA A 80 1.59 17.70 6.95
C ALA A 80 2.72 16.70 6.67
N ARG A 81 2.40 15.42 6.60
CA ARG A 81 3.39 14.34 6.49
C ARG A 81 2.86 13.20 5.62
N VAL A 82 3.79 12.39 5.13
CA VAL A 82 3.50 11.07 4.56
C VAL A 82 4.31 10.07 5.37
N GLY A 83 3.63 9.11 5.98
CA GLY A 83 4.27 8.12 6.84
C GLY A 83 4.17 6.72 6.28
N VAL A 84 4.91 5.82 6.92
CA VAL A 84 4.86 4.40 6.60
C VAL A 84 4.55 3.60 7.86
N MET A 85 3.88 2.47 7.67
CA MET A 85 3.61 1.53 8.74
C MET A 85 3.81 0.12 8.20
N ILE A 86 4.63 -0.66 8.90
CA ILE A 86 4.95 -2.03 8.53
C ILE A 86 4.72 -2.90 9.77
N GLU A 87 3.54 -3.48 9.91
CA GLU A 87 3.28 -4.33 11.08
C GLU A 87 2.88 -5.77 10.70
N GLY A 88 2.30 -5.97 9.51
CA GLY A 88 2.00 -7.30 9.00
C GLY A 88 0.90 -8.06 9.73
N LEU A 89 -0.01 -7.36 10.42
CA LEU A 89 -1.04 -8.03 11.24
C LEU A 89 -2.23 -8.49 10.43
N ASP A 90 -2.64 -7.74 9.41
CA ASP A 90 -3.84 -8.03 8.63
C ASP A 90 -3.64 -9.22 7.68
N VAL A 91 -2.48 -9.25 7.02
CA VAL A 91 -2.09 -10.29 6.08
C VAL A 91 -0.69 -10.74 6.49
N THR A 92 -0.61 -11.96 7.03
CA THR A 92 0.61 -12.45 7.68
C THR A 92 1.54 -13.23 6.76
N ASP A 93 1.05 -13.66 5.60
CA ASP A 93 1.80 -14.50 4.67
C ASP A 93 2.39 -13.73 3.49
N HIS A 94 2.24 -12.39 3.46
CA HIS A 94 2.76 -11.56 2.39
C HIS A 94 3.02 -10.16 2.94
N CYS A 95 4.28 -9.79 3.06
CA CYS A 95 4.65 -8.50 3.65
C CYS A 95 4.16 -7.33 2.79
N HIS A 96 3.87 -6.22 3.46
CA HIS A 96 3.34 -5.04 2.80
C HIS A 96 3.69 -3.79 3.61
N VAL A 97 3.87 -2.69 2.89
CA VAL A 97 4.18 -1.39 3.48
C VAL A 97 2.98 -0.48 3.25
N LYS A 98 2.40 0.01 4.34
CA LYS A 98 1.33 1.00 4.31
C LYS A 98 1.95 2.39 4.19
N VAL A 99 1.56 3.15 3.18
CA VAL A 99 2.06 4.52 2.97
C VAL A 99 0.85 5.42 2.87
N PHE A 100 0.79 6.46 3.70
CA PHE A 100 -0.41 7.31 3.78
C PHE A 100 -0.11 8.73 4.24
N PRO A 101 -0.91 9.72 3.75
CA PRO A 101 -0.78 11.09 4.20
C PRO A 101 -1.51 11.29 5.53
N PHE A 102 -0.99 12.18 6.38
CA PHE A 102 -1.63 12.54 7.64
C PHE A 102 -1.12 13.91 8.11
N SER A 103 -1.85 14.55 9.04
CA SER A 103 -1.50 15.87 9.54
C SER A 103 -1.24 15.91 11.03
N ASN A 104 -1.71 14.92 11.80
CA ASN A 104 -1.58 14.89 13.27
C ASN A 104 -1.59 13.44 13.76
N GLU A 105 -1.35 13.28 15.08
CA GLU A 105 -1.28 11.95 15.69
C GLU A 105 -2.61 11.20 15.62
N ASP A 106 -3.73 11.89 15.78
CA ASP A 106 -5.03 11.23 15.74
C ASP A 106 -5.29 10.61 14.36
N GLU A 107 -4.91 11.31 13.30
CA GLU A 107 -5.00 10.77 11.94
C GLU A 107 -4.09 9.57 11.76
N TYR A 108 -2.85 9.67 12.25
CA TYR A 108 -1.87 8.59 12.13
C TYR A 108 -2.31 7.33 12.88
N ARG A 109 -2.92 7.52 14.06
CA ARG A 109 -3.33 6.41 14.94
C ARG A 109 -4.74 5.92 14.69
N ASN A 110 -5.42 6.47 13.70
CA ASN A 110 -6.78 6.05 13.37
C ASN A 110 -6.84 4.55 13.08
N VAL A 111 -7.88 3.90 13.63
CA VAL A 111 -8.14 2.48 13.35
C VAL A 111 -9.31 2.43 12.36
N PRO A 112 -9.08 1.98 11.13
CA PRO A 112 -10.15 1.92 10.14
C PRO A 112 -11.22 0.92 10.51
N ASP A 113 -12.47 1.21 10.15
CA ASP A 113 -13.60 0.31 10.34
C ASP A 113 -13.68 -0.64 9.15
N ALA A 114 -13.20 -1.87 9.33
CA ALA A 114 -13.17 -2.88 8.28
C ALA A 114 -14.56 -3.39 7.89
N SER A 115 -15.61 -3.04 8.66
CA SER A 115 -16.99 -3.42 8.33
C SER A 115 -17.64 -2.48 7.31
N GLN A 116 -17.04 -1.30 7.08
CA GLN A 116 -17.61 -0.35 6.12
C GLN A 116 -17.35 -0.80 4.69
N GLU A 117 -18.33 -0.56 3.81
CA GLU A 117 -18.19 -0.78 2.38
C GLU A 117 -17.15 0.18 1.82
N PRO A 118 -16.15 -0.30 1.06
CA PRO A 118 -15.21 0.58 0.38
C PRO A 118 -15.90 1.45 -0.66
N ASP A 119 -15.48 2.71 -0.75
CA ASP A 119 -15.90 3.59 -1.84
C ASP A 119 -14.99 3.38 -3.05
N HIS A 120 -15.30 2.40 -3.88
CA HIS A 120 -14.47 2.02 -5.01
C HIS A 120 -14.31 3.15 -6.04
N SER A 121 -15.31 3.99 -6.19
CA SER A 121 -15.21 5.15 -7.11
C SER A 121 -14.17 6.15 -6.64
N ALA A 122 -14.16 6.46 -5.33
CA ALA A 122 -13.15 7.36 -4.75
C ALA A 122 -11.76 6.74 -4.80
N LEU A 123 -11.65 5.42 -4.50
CA LEU A 123 -10.37 4.71 -4.56
C LEU A 123 -9.79 4.70 -5.98
N ALA A 124 -10.62 4.44 -6.98
CA ALA A 124 -10.18 4.46 -8.37
C ALA A 124 -9.69 5.85 -8.80
N ALA A 125 -10.38 6.90 -8.38
CA ALA A 125 -9.99 8.29 -8.70
C ALA A 125 -8.63 8.64 -8.07
N ILE A 126 -8.40 8.25 -6.82
CA ILE A 126 -7.12 8.49 -6.14
C ILE A 126 -6.01 7.68 -6.79
N ALA A 127 -6.26 6.43 -7.13
CA ALA A 127 -5.28 5.58 -7.80
C ALA A 127 -4.79 6.21 -9.10
N GLN A 128 -5.69 6.80 -9.89
CA GLN A 128 -5.32 7.51 -11.12
C GLN A 128 -4.41 8.71 -10.84
N LYS A 129 -4.71 9.47 -9.79
CA LYS A 129 -3.88 10.64 -9.42
C LYS A 129 -2.50 10.21 -8.94
N LEU A 130 -2.41 9.09 -8.26
CA LEU A 130 -1.15 8.58 -7.71
C LEU A 130 -0.30 7.84 -8.74
N ALA A 131 -0.87 7.41 -9.86
CA ALA A 131 -0.18 6.62 -10.86
C ALA A 131 1.10 7.28 -11.36
N PHE A 132 2.15 6.47 -11.53
CA PHE A 132 3.45 6.96 -12.01
C PHE A 132 4.21 5.88 -12.82
#